data_0e3b9245775febaf6501dec67ea1e4f6
#
_entry.id   0e3b9245775febaf6501dec67ea1e4f6
#
_cell.length_a   1.000
_cell.length_b   1.000
_cell.length_c   1.000
_cell.angle_alpha   90.00
_cell.angle_beta   90.00
_cell.angle_gamma   90.00
#
_symmetry.space_group_name_H-M   'P 1'
#
loop_
_entity.id
_entity.type
_entity.pdbx_description
1 polymer ?
#
loop_
_entity_poly.entity_id
_entity_poly.type
_entity_poly.pdbx_seq_one_letter_code
_entity_poly.pdbx_strand_id
1 'polypeptide(L)'
;LIPLGAFAIVWSMEPSIFTKIINGELPCHKIYEDDKTIAFLDIYPIQPGHILVVPKQQIDHLDDLDDDTYAHLFRVVKMLAKRVKLVLGVQRACLTVQGFDVPHAHIQIIPCNQAADFYRIPDRSGKPNDQALGEMARRLATKEVVL
;
A
#
# COMPACT_ATOMS: atom_id res chain seq x y z
N LEU A 1 -16.05 6.74 -50.34
CA LEU A 1 -15.27 6.01 -49.30
C LEU A 1 -15.05 6.93 -48.14
N ILE A 2 -15.79 6.73 -47.05
CA ILE A 2 -15.64 7.44 -45.78
C ILE A 2 -14.63 6.67 -44.96
N PRO A 3 -13.51 7.26 -44.47
CA PRO A 3 -12.62 6.56 -43.57
C PRO A 3 -13.34 6.35 -42.24
N LEU A 4 -13.47 5.09 -41.84
CA LEU A 4 -13.86 4.71 -40.48
C LEU A 4 -12.82 5.28 -39.52
N GLY A 5 -13.16 6.40 -38.87
CA GLY A 5 -12.42 6.93 -37.74
C GLY A 5 -12.42 5.88 -36.64
N ALA A 6 -11.24 5.37 -36.29
CA ALA A 6 -11.07 4.54 -35.12
C ALA A 6 -11.41 5.40 -33.90
N PHE A 7 -12.60 5.23 -33.35
CA PHE A 7 -12.92 5.69 -32.00
C PHE A 7 -12.05 4.84 -31.04
N ALA A 8 -10.90 5.38 -30.65
CA ALA A 8 -10.22 4.88 -29.49
C ALA A 8 -11.15 5.10 -28.29
N ILE A 9 -11.83 4.05 -27.85
CA ILE A 9 -12.53 4.03 -26.59
C ILE A 9 -11.44 4.13 -25.52
N VAL A 10 -11.16 5.34 -25.04
CA VAL A 10 -10.35 5.57 -23.87
C VAL A 10 -11.19 5.08 -22.70
N TRP A 11 -10.96 3.87 -22.26
CA TRP A 11 -11.46 3.38 -20.99
C TRP A 11 -10.73 4.21 -19.91
N SER A 12 -11.32 5.31 -19.47
CA SER A 12 -10.84 5.98 -18.28
C SER A 12 -11.16 5.06 -17.12
N MET A 13 -10.13 4.43 -16.55
CA MET A 13 -10.31 3.68 -15.31
C MET A 13 -10.79 4.64 -14.23
N GLU A 14 -11.89 4.29 -13.56
CA GLU A 14 -12.33 5.02 -12.38
C GLU A 14 -11.20 5.07 -11.34
N PRO A 15 -10.96 6.23 -10.71
CA PRO A 15 -9.94 6.34 -9.67
C PRO A 15 -10.20 5.36 -8.54
N SER A 16 -9.20 4.53 -8.25
CA SER A 16 -9.26 3.65 -7.08
C SER A 16 -9.30 4.47 -5.78
N ILE A 17 -9.68 3.84 -4.67
CA ILE A 17 -9.61 4.47 -3.36
C ILE A 17 -8.17 4.94 -3.04
N PHE A 18 -7.16 4.20 -3.51
CA PHE A 18 -5.76 4.59 -3.33
C PHE A 18 -5.38 5.78 -4.20
N THR A 19 -5.89 5.88 -5.41
CA THR A 19 -5.72 7.09 -6.26
C THR A 19 -6.32 8.32 -5.58
N LYS A 20 -7.47 8.20 -4.95
CA LYS A 20 -8.08 9.28 -4.18
C LYS A 20 -7.24 9.70 -2.97
N ILE A 21 -6.61 8.73 -2.29
CA ILE A 21 -5.65 9.01 -1.20
C ILE A 21 -4.41 9.73 -1.75
N ILE A 22 -3.84 9.26 -2.85
CA ILE A 22 -2.67 9.85 -3.51
C ILE A 22 -2.95 11.31 -3.90
N ASN A 23 -4.16 11.60 -4.39
CA ASN A 23 -4.59 12.94 -4.79
C ASN A 23 -4.99 13.85 -3.60
N GLY A 24 -4.98 13.33 -2.37
CA GLY A 24 -5.39 14.08 -1.18
C GLY A 24 -6.91 14.25 -1.01
N GLU A 25 -7.72 13.54 -1.80
CA GLU A 25 -9.18 13.55 -1.71
C GLU A 25 -9.70 12.75 -0.49
N LEU A 26 -8.95 11.75 -0.06
CA LEU A 26 -9.22 10.93 1.12
C LEU A 26 -8.03 10.95 2.08
N PRO A 27 -8.28 10.97 3.40
CA PRO A 27 -7.21 10.91 4.39
C PRO A 27 -6.58 9.51 4.48
N CYS A 28 -5.32 9.47 4.93
CA CYS A 28 -4.64 8.23 5.31
C CYS A 28 -3.67 8.47 6.47
N HIS A 29 -3.29 7.40 7.15
CA HIS A 29 -2.22 7.40 8.14
C HIS A 29 -0.89 7.11 7.45
N LYS A 30 -0.30 8.15 6.86
CA LYS A 30 0.88 8.05 6.00
C LYS A 30 2.15 7.65 6.76
N ILE A 31 2.92 6.73 6.20
CA ILE A 31 4.20 6.25 6.71
C ILE A 31 5.37 6.79 5.86
N TYR A 32 5.20 6.81 4.54
CA TYR A 32 6.23 7.21 3.59
C TYR A 32 5.58 7.72 2.29
N GLU A 33 6.28 8.62 1.63
CA GLU A 33 5.90 9.07 0.28
C GLU A 33 7.12 9.60 -0.47
N ASP A 34 7.22 9.24 -1.74
CA ASP A 34 8.14 9.81 -2.72
C ASP A 34 7.43 10.05 -4.05
N ASP A 35 8.19 10.30 -5.13
CA ASP A 35 7.63 10.62 -6.45
C ASP A 35 6.80 9.48 -7.04
N LYS A 36 7.12 8.23 -6.72
CA LYS A 36 6.56 7.02 -7.34
C LYS A 36 5.68 6.19 -6.41
N THR A 37 5.85 6.33 -5.10
CA THR A 37 5.25 5.42 -4.11
C THR A 37 4.69 6.19 -2.93
N ILE A 38 3.58 5.70 -2.41
CA ILE A 38 3.04 6.09 -1.10
C ILE A 38 2.89 4.84 -0.23
N ALA A 39 3.11 4.98 1.07
CA ALA A 39 2.83 3.92 2.04
C ALA A 39 2.05 4.48 3.22
N PHE A 40 1.02 3.76 3.64
CA PHE A 40 0.14 4.14 4.73
C PHE A 40 -0.38 2.90 5.46
N LEU A 41 -0.95 3.10 6.65
CA LEU A 41 -1.50 2.01 7.44
C LEU A 41 -2.83 1.52 6.87
N ASP A 42 -3.04 0.21 6.91
CA ASP A 42 -4.37 -0.36 6.72
C ASP A 42 -5.27 0.04 7.91
N ILE A 43 -6.45 0.54 7.62
CA ILE A 43 -7.41 1.00 8.64
C ILE A 43 -8.08 -0.15 9.39
N TYR A 44 -8.04 -1.37 8.83
CA TYR A 44 -8.47 -2.63 9.46
C TYR A 44 -7.30 -3.61 9.49
N PRO A 45 -6.27 -3.35 10.31
CA PRO A 45 -5.01 -4.08 10.24
C PRO A 45 -5.15 -5.53 10.67
N ILE A 46 -4.49 -6.43 9.93
CA ILE A 46 -4.32 -7.84 10.35
C ILE A 46 -3.52 -7.91 11.65
N GLN A 47 -2.47 -7.10 11.75
CA GLN A 47 -1.67 -6.86 12.94
C GLN A 47 -1.40 -5.36 13.10
N PRO A 48 -1.22 -4.85 14.32
CA PRO A 48 -0.80 -3.46 14.53
C PRO A 48 0.47 -3.14 13.72
N GLY A 49 0.43 -2.09 12.92
CA GLY A 49 1.53 -1.73 12.02
C GLY A 49 1.45 -2.36 10.62
N HIS A 50 0.31 -2.92 10.24
CA HIS A 50 0.03 -3.39 8.88
C HIS A 50 0.10 -2.22 7.89
N ILE A 51 1.07 -2.24 6.97
CA ILE A 51 1.34 -1.19 5.99
C ILE A 51 0.91 -1.64 4.59
N LEU A 52 0.30 -0.73 3.84
CA LEU A 52 0.07 -0.85 2.41
C LEU A 52 1.11 0.00 1.67
N VAL A 53 1.86 -0.59 0.76
CA VAL A 53 2.85 0.08 -0.10
C VAL A 53 2.29 0.10 -1.51
N VAL A 54 2.04 1.31 -2.03
CA VAL A 54 1.21 1.54 -3.22
C VAL A 54 1.97 2.37 -4.23
N PRO A 55 2.11 1.94 -5.50
CA PRO A 55 2.64 2.78 -6.56
C PRO A 55 1.66 3.91 -6.87
N LYS A 56 2.16 5.11 -7.13
CA LYS A 56 1.29 6.25 -7.47
C LYS A 56 0.57 6.08 -8.82
N GLN A 57 1.16 5.30 -9.70
CA GLN A 57 0.53 4.89 -10.96
C GLN A 57 -0.57 3.84 -10.66
N GLN A 58 -1.80 4.10 -11.10
CA GLN A 58 -2.89 3.16 -10.98
C GLN A 58 -2.77 2.05 -12.02
N ILE A 59 -2.22 0.93 -11.61
CA ILE A 59 -2.16 -0.34 -12.35
C ILE A 59 -2.75 -1.41 -11.44
N ASP A 60 -3.64 -2.23 -11.94
CA ASP A 60 -4.37 -3.21 -11.13
C ASP A 60 -3.45 -4.37 -10.67
N HIS A 61 -2.73 -4.97 -11.60
CA HIS A 61 -1.87 -6.11 -11.31
C HIS A 61 -0.41 -5.71 -11.09
N LEU A 62 0.21 -6.29 -10.06
CA LEU A 62 1.62 -6.03 -9.75
C LEU A 62 2.56 -6.37 -10.91
N ASP A 63 2.27 -7.45 -11.62
CA ASP A 63 3.04 -7.96 -12.76
C ASP A 63 2.86 -7.15 -14.06
N ASP A 64 1.92 -6.21 -14.10
CA ASP A 64 1.75 -5.26 -15.19
C ASP A 64 2.49 -3.92 -14.96
N LEU A 65 3.14 -3.74 -13.79
CA LEU A 65 3.99 -2.59 -13.55
C LEU A 65 5.24 -2.63 -14.45
N ASP A 66 5.69 -1.46 -14.93
CA ASP A 66 7.00 -1.38 -15.57
C ASP A 66 8.13 -1.75 -14.59
N ASP A 67 9.26 -2.24 -15.15
CA ASP A 67 10.37 -2.78 -14.35
C ASP A 67 10.95 -1.76 -13.36
N ASP A 68 11.02 -0.48 -13.74
CA ASP A 68 11.56 0.57 -12.87
C ASP A 68 10.64 0.84 -11.69
N THR A 69 9.34 0.95 -11.93
CA THR A 69 8.32 1.13 -10.89
C THR A 69 8.25 -0.08 -9.98
N TYR A 70 8.28 -1.29 -10.55
CA TYR A 70 8.31 -2.54 -9.80
C TYR A 70 9.53 -2.61 -8.88
N ALA A 71 10.72 -2.38 -9.42
CA ALA A 71 11.96 -2.43 -8.64
C ALA A 71 11.98 -1.35 -7.54
N HIS A 72 11.51 -0.13 -7.84
CA HIS A 72 11.42 0.95 -6.86
C HIS A 72 10.45 0.59 -5.72
N LEU A 73 9.26 0.08 -6.04
CA LEU A 73 8.27 -0.35 -5.06
C LEU A 73 8.86 -1.39 -4.08
N PHE A 74 9.59 -2.37 -4.58
CA PHE A 74 10.24 -3.38 -3.72
C PHE A 74 11.41 -2.83 -2.90
N ARG A 75 12.12 -1.80 -3.36
CA ARG A 75 13.10 -1.09 -2.52
C ARG A 75 12.43 -0.39 -1.34
N VAL A 76 11.29 0.27 -1.57
CA VAL A 76 10.49 0.87 -0.50
C VAL A 76 9.98 -0.20 0.49
N VAL A 77 9.46 -1.31 -0.03
CA VAL A 77 9.03 -2.45 0.81
C VAL A 77 10.17 -2.97 1.69
N LYS A 78 11.37 -3.14 1.12
CA LYS A 78 12.56 -3.59 1.88
C LYS A 78 12.91 -2.63 3.00
N MET A 79 12.89 -1.33 2.74
CA MET A 79 13.17 -0.28 3.73
C MET A 79 12.14 -0.31 4.86
N LEU A 80 10.85 -0.32 4.52
CA LEU A 80 9.76 -0.33 5.51
C LEU A 80 9.68 -1.64 6.30
N ALA A 81 9.97 -2.79 5.68
CA ALA A 81 10.06 -4.07 6.37
C ALA A 81 11.15 -4.09 7.45
N LYS A 82 12.32 -3.49 7.16
CA LYS A 82 13.38 -3.31 8.17
C LYS A 82 12.92 -2.39 9.30
N ARG A 83 12.27 -1.27 8.95
CA ARG A 83 11.77 -0.30 9.92
C ARG A 83 10.71 -0.90 10.84
N VAL A 84 9.75 -1.64 10.30
CA VAL A 84 8.71 -2.36 11.08
C VAL A 84 9.37 -3.26 12.13
N LYS A 85 10.34 -4.07 11.74
CA LYS A 85 11.04 -4.95 12.68
C LYS A 85 11.79 -4.17 13.75
N LEU A 86 12.48 -3.10 13.37
CA LEU A 86 13.25 -2.29 14.31
C LEU A 86 12.35 -1.56 15.32
N VAL A 87 11.27 -0.93 14.83
CA VAL A 87 10.40 -0.08 15.66
C VAL A 87 9.45 -0.89 16.52
N LEU A 88 8.92 -1.99 15.99
CA LEU A 88 7.92 -2.80 16.69
C LEU A 88 8.52 -4.00 17.44
N GLY A 89 9.80 -4.32 17.21
CA GLY A 89 10.45 -5.46 17.86
C GLY A 89 9.92 -6.82 17.40
N VAL A 90 9.23 -6.89 16.26
CA VAL A 90 8.69 -8.15 15.73
C VAL A 90 9.76 -8.96 15.01
N GLN A 91 9.57 -10.27 14.97
CA GLN A 91 10.54 -11.18 14.35
C GLN A 91 10.56 -11.05 12.81
N ARG A 92 9.40 -10.85 12.20
CA ARG A 92 9.27 -10.81 10.74
C ARG A 92 8.34 -9.71 10.28
N ALA A 93 8.63 -9.19 9.09
CA ALA A 93 7.72 -8.41 8.26
C ALA A 93 7.27 -9.33 7.13
N CYS A 94 6.10 -9.93 7.27
CA CYS A 94 5.53 -10.82 6.24
C CYS A 94 4.94 -9.99 5.11
N LEU A 95 5.01 -10.50 3.88
CA LEU A 95 4.52 -9.80 2.70
C LEU A 95 3.39 -10.58 2.04
N THR A 96 2.39 -9.86 1.53
CA THR A 96 1.37 -10.43 0.66
C THR A 96 0.92 -9.44 -0.41
N VAL A 97 0.50 -9.99 -1.55
CA VAL A 97 -0.11 -9.23 -2.65
C VAL A 97 -1.35 -10.01 -3.08
N GLN A 98 -2.51 -9.37 -3.18
CA GLN A 98 -3.73 -10.02 -3.66
C GLN A 98 -4.55 -9.15 -4.60
N GLY A 99 -4.96 -7.94 -4.24
CA GLY A 99 -5.66 -7.01 -5.13
C GLY A 99 -7.15 -7.26 -5.36
N PHE A 100 -7.80 -8.18 -4.61
CA PHE A 100 -9.22 -8.47 -4.80
C PHE A 100 -10.15 -7.36 -4.30
N ASP A 101 -9.78 -6.67 -3.23
CA ASP A 101 -10.62 -5.61 -2.64
C ASP A 101 -10.46 -4.27 -3.37
N VAL A 102 -9.27 -3.96 -3.87
CA VAL A 102 -8.95 -2.70 -4.55
C VAL A 102 -8.16 -2.97 -5.82
N PRO A 103 -8.66 -2.56 -7.00
CA PRO A 103 -8.00 -2.77 -8.30
C PRO A 103 -6.86 -1.75 -8.52
N HIS A 104 -5.88 -1.77 -7.65
CA HIS A 104 -4.69 -0.95 -7.65
C HIS A 104 -3.58 -1.73 -6.94
N ALA A 105 -2.55 -2.10 -7.66
CA ALA A 105 -1.46 -2.94 -7.14
C ALA A 105 -0.91 -2.38 -5.82
N HIS A 106 -0.75 -3.24 -4.84
CA HIS A 106 -0.17 -2.88 -3.56
C HIS A 106 0.45 -4.08 -2.88
N ILE A 107 1.53 -3.84 -2.15
CA ILE A 107 2.20 -4.84 -1.34
C ILE A 107 1.86 -4.55 0.11
N GLN A 108 1.41 -5.56 0.82
CA GLN A 108 1.08 -5.48 2.24
C GLN A 108 2.27 -5.95 3.07
N ILE A 109 2.63 -5.19 4.10
CA ILE A 109 3.65 -5.57 5.09
C ILE A 109 2.94 -5.80 6.41
N ILE A 110 3.01 -7.04 6.92
CA ILE A 110 2.31 -7.47 8.12
C ILE A 110 3.34 -7.87 9.18
N PRO A 111 3.40 -7.14 10.32
CA PRO A 111 4.29 -7.49 11.42
C PRO A 111 3.88 -8.81 12.06
N CYS A 112 4.81 -9.77 12.21
CA CYS A 112 4.52 -11.10 12.73
C CYS A 112 5.59 -11.61 13.69
N ASN A 113 5.17 -12.31 14.75
CA ASN A 113 6.02 -13.07 15.64
C ASN A 113 5.87 -14.60 15.46
N GLN A 114 4.76 -15.01 14.85
CA GLN A 114 4.43 -16.40 14.54
C GLN A 114 3.57 -16.47 13.28
N ALA A 115 3.46 -17.64 12.67
CA ALA A 115 2.70 -17.83 11.43
C ALA A 115 1.21 -17.47 11.58
N ALA A 116 0.62 -17.76 12.73
CA ALA A 116 -0.79 -17.46 13.01
C ALA A 116 -1.11 -15.95 12.93
N ASP A 117 -0.15 -15.08 13.20
CA ASP A 117 -0.33 -13.62 13.10
C ASP A 117 -0.65 -13.17 11.67
N PHE A 118 -0.05 -13.84 10.68
CA PHE A 118 -0.25 -13.55 9.27
C PHE A 118 -1.64 -13.99 8.76
N TYR A 119 -2.15 -15.08 9.28
CA TYR A 119 -3.43 -15.67 8.84
C TYR A 119 -4.65 -15.14 9.60
N ARG A 120 -4.46 -14.16 10.47
CA ARG A 120 -5.55 -13.56 11.21
C ARG A 120 -6.50 -12.81 10.29
N ILE A 121 -7.80 -12.97 10.51
CA ILE A 121 -8.83 -12.20 9.81
C ILE A 121 -9.04 -10.87 10.57
N PRO A 122 -8.90 -9.71 9.92
CA PRO A 122 -9.15 -8.44 10.57
C PRO A 122 -10.64 -8.26 10.87
N ASP A 123 -10.95 -7.67 12.02
CA ASP A 123 -12.32 -7.27 12.37
C ASP A 123 -12.67 -5.97 11.64
N ARG A 124 -13.63 -6.05 10.72
CA ARG A 124 -14.14 -4.91 9.93
C ARG A 124 -15.52 -4.44 10.39
N SER A 125 -16.04 -4.96 11.51
CA SER A 125 -17.41 -4.66 11.99
C SER A 125 -17.55 -3.28 12.62
N GLY A 126 -16.45 -2.69 13.10
CA GLY A 126 -16.42 -1.40 13.79
C GLY A 126 -15.83 -0.27 12.94
N LYS A 127 -15.82 0.93 13.52
CA LYS A 127 -15.08 2.06 12.94
C LYS A 127 -13.57 1.87 13.15
N PRO A 128 -12.73 2.33 12.22
CA PRO A 128 -11.29 2.36 12.43
C PRO A 128 -10.91 3.11 13.72
N ASN A 129 -9.88 2.62 14.41
CA ASN A 129 -9.35 3.31 15.59
C ASN A 129 -8.32 4.37 15.16
N ASP A 130 -8.79 5.54 14.78
CA ASP A 130 -7.95 6.63 14.28
C ASP A 130 -6.86 7.06 15.25
N GLN A 131 -7.12 7.05 16.56
CA GLN A 131 -6.12 7.39 17.57
C GLN A 131 -4.95 6.37 17.54
N ALA A 132 -5.24 5.08 17.60
CA ALA A 132 -4.23 4.03 17.57
C ALA A 132 -3.46 4.03 16.25
N LEU A 133 -4.14 4.24 15.12
CA LEU A 133 -3.52 4.35 13.80
C LEU A 133 -2.61 5.58 13.71
N GLY A 134 -3.04 6.73 14.21
CA GLY A 134 -2.24 7.95 14.25
C GLY A 134 -0.97 7.80 15.09
N GLU A 135 -1.05 7.15 16.26
CA GLU A 135 0.10 6.86 17.12
C GLU A 135 1.08 5.88 16.43
N MET A 136 0.56 4.83 15.82
CA MET A 136 1.36 3.86 15.06
C MET A 136 2.06 4.52 13.86
N ALA A 137 1.35 5.36 13.12
CA ALA A 137 1.92 6.10 11.99
C ALA A 137 3.07 7.00 12.42
N ARG A 138 2.94 7.72 13.53
CA ARG A 138 4.05 8.56 14.08
C ARG A 138 5.28 7.73 14.42
N ARG A 139 5.11 6.52 14.93
CA ARG A 139 6.23 5.61 15.25
C ARG A 139 6.92 5.08 14.00
N LEU A 140 6.17 4.75 12.96
CA LEU A 140 6.66 4.11 11.74
C LEU A 140 7.09 5.10 10.65
N ALA A 141 6.60 6.34 10.67
CA ALA A 141 6.90 7.34 9.65
C ALA A 141 8.41 7.51 9.42
N THR A 142 8.81 7.66 8.17
CA THR A 142 10.20 7.88 7.78
C THR A 142 10.29 8.78 6.54
N LYS A 143 11.40 9.52 6.46
CA LYS A 143 11.81 10.31 5.29
C LYS A 143 13.08 9.73 4.64
N GLU A 144 13.44 8.50 5.00
CA GLU A 144 14.58 7.82 4.39
C GLU A 144 14.39 7.74 2.88
N VAL A 145 15.41 8.13 2.11
CA VAL A 145 15.36 8.12 0.66
C VAL A 145 15.78 6.74 0.16
N VAL A 146 14.99 6.19 -0.75
CA VAL A 146 15.31 4.95 -1.46
C VAL A 146 16.09 5.31 -2.74
N LEU A 147 17.36 4.93 -2.80
CA LEU A 147 18.25 5.14 -3.93
C LEU A 147 18.21 3.98 -4.91
#